data_77be0306ce175b5509ae41de6269af82
#
_entry.id   77be0306ce175b5509ae41de6269af82
#
_cell.length_a   1.000
_cell.length_b   1.000
_cell.length_c   1.000
_cell.angle_alpha   90.00
_cell.angle_beta   90.00
_cell.angle_gamma   90.00
#
_symmetry.space_group_name_H-M   'P 1'
#
loop_
_entity.id
_entity.type
_entity.pdbx_description
1 polymer ?
#
loop_
_entity_poly.entity_id
_entity_poly.type
_entity_poly.pdbx_seq_one_letter_code
_entity_poly.pdbx_strand_id
1 'polypeptide(L)'
;SRITQEQMITVITHKGMALTYSTGELSDTGLRAAGVKSINLKDEDYVIMTSIVDKNNSIIMATQRGAVKRISKDILQDAKRAQRGITLLKELKKNPHRIVAAHVVKGETYYTLYSDKHAETGEISNIHLSEQYTNGSFVVDTNEFGNVKSMIIN
;
A
#
# COMPACT_ATOMS: atom_id res chain seq x y z
N SER A 1 -2.99 10.65 -27.85
CA SER A 1 -3.98 9.87 -27.45
C SER A 1 -4.83 10.51 -26.47
N ARG A 2 -5.92 10.01 -26.32
CA ARG A 2 -6.70 10.54 -25.56
C ARG A 2 -6.83 9.92 -24.33
N ILE A 3 -6.82 10.56 -23.33
CA ILE A 3 -6.93 9.99 -22.06
C ILE A 3 -8.35 10.04 -21.69
N THR A 4 -9.01 8.97 -22.00
CA THR A 4 -10.40 8.92 -21.71
C THR A 4 -10.67 8.32 -20.35
N GLN A 5 -9.68 7.62 -19.76
CA GLN A 5 -9.88 7.03 -18.46
C GLN A 5 -9.04 7.76 -17.44
N GLU A 6 -9.62 8.04 -16.30
CA GLU A 6 -8.88 8.60 -15.23
C GLU A 6 -7.92 7.58 -14.69
N GLN A 7 -6.68 7.98 -14.61
CA GLN A 7 -5.66 7.23 -13.88
C GLN A 7 -5.34 8.00 -12.61
N MET A 8 -4.98 7.29 -11.59
CA MET A 8 -4.62 7.87 -10.32
C MET A 8 -3.18 7.55 -10.01
N ILE A 9 -2.47 8.53 -9.44
CA ILE A 9 -1.14 8.30 -8.89
C ILE A 9 -1.33 8.14 -7.40
N THR A 10 -0.89 7.02 -6.86
CA THR A 10 -1.03 6.72 -5.45
C THR A 10 0.32 6.59 -4.79
N VAL A 11 0.46 7.24 -3.64
CA VAL A 11 1.64 7.17 -2.79
C VAL A 11 1.22 6.48 -1.50
N ILE A 12 1.95 5.43 -1.11
CA ILE A 12 1.71 4.72 0.15
C ILE A 12 2.97 4.79 0.98
N THR A 13 2.82 5.13 2.26
CA THR A 13 3.94 5.32 3.17
C THR A 13 4.06 4.16 4.16
N HIS A 14 5.21 4.11 4.79
CA HIS A 14 5.54 3.09 5.81
C HIS A 14 4.53 3.07 6.96
N LYS A 15 4.07 4.23 7.41
CA LYS A 15 3.08 4.30 8.49
C LYS A 15 1.65 4.11 8.02
N GLY A 16 1.45 3.88 6.73
CA GLY A 16 0.13 3.54 6.20
C GLY A 16 -0.68 4.72 5.69
N MET A 17 -0.05 5.84 5.39
CA MET A 17 -0.75 6.93 4.72
C MET A 17 -0.90 6.61 3.25
N ALA A 18 -2.05 6.93 2.69
CA ALA A 18 -2.29 6.85 1.25
C ALA A 18 -2.72 8.20 0.73
N LEU A 19 -1.99 8.69 -0.26
CA LEU A 19 -2.33 9.93 -0.95
C LEU A 19 -2.57 9.60 -2.41
N THR A 20 -3.58 10.19 -2.99
CA THR A 20 -3.97 9.88 -4.36
C THR A 20 -4.27 11.16 -5.12
N TYR A 21 -3.79 11.22 -6.35
CA TYR A 21 -3.96 12.36 -7.24
C TYR A 21 -4.37 11.88 -8.61
N SER A 22 -5.15 12.68 -9.33
CA SER A 22 -5.41 12.41 -10.75
C SER A 22 -4.17 12.73 -11.55
N THR A 23 -3.90 11.95 -12.59
CA THR A 23 -2.73 12.17 -13.43
C THR A 23 -2.75 13.52 -14.14
N GLY A 24 -3.92 14.07 -14.37
CA GLY A 24 -4.02 15.39 -15.02
C GLY A 24 -3.86 16.56 -14.10
N GLU A 25 -3.77 16.34 -12.79
CA GLU A 25 -3.74 17.42 -11.82
C GLU A 25 -2.34 17.88 -11.47
N LEU A 26 -1.34 17.02 -11.65
CA LEU A 26 0.01 17.31 -11.20
C LEU A 26 1.01 17.18 -12.33
N SER A 27 1.93 18.14 -12.38
CA SER A 27 3.16 17.98 -13.13
C SER A 27 4.09 17.03 -12.39
N ASP A 28 5.15 16.60 -13.04
CA ASP A 28 6.17 15.78 -12.39
C ASP A 28 6.73 16.47 -11.14
N THR A 29 6.90 17.77 -11.21
CA THR A 29 7.38 18.53 -10.06
C THR A 29 6.38 18.49 -8.92
N GLY A 30 5.09 18.62 -9.24
CA GLY A 30 4.04 18.58 -8.24
C GLY A 30 3.96 17.22 -7.56
N LEU A 31 4.11 16.13 -8.31
CA LEU A 31 4.11 14.79 -7.75
C LEU A 31 5.29 14.61 -6.80
N ARG A 32 6.46 15.06 -7.20
CA ARG A 32 7.66 14.96 -6.37
C ARG A 32 7.50 15.74 -5.09
N ALA A 33 6.95 16.94 -5.17
CA ALA A 33 6.71 17.77 -4.00
C ALA A 33 5.71 17.12 -3.05
N ALA A 34 4.66 16.51 -3.58
CA ALA A 34 3.69 15.81 -2.75
C ALA A 34 4.32 14.63 -2.03
N GLY A 35 5.19 13.88 -2.71
CA GLY A 35 5.93 12.78 -2.10
C GLY A 35 6.83 13.25 -0.96
N VAL A 36 7.53 14.36 -1.18
CA VAL A 36 8.37 14.94 -0.14
C VAL A 36 7.54 15.38 1.06
N LYS A 37 6.41 16.03 0.81
CA LYS A 37 5.54 16.44 1.89
C LYS A 37 5.01 15.27 2.70
N SER A 38 4.67 14.16 2.04
CA SER A 38 4.18 12.99 2.76
C SER A 38 5.27 12.40 3.66
N ILE A 39 6.52 12.44 3.24
CA ILE A 39 7.63 12.01 4.08
C ILE A 39 7.79 12.93 5.29
N ASN A 40 7.60 14.21 5.10
CA ASN A 40 7.85 15.20 6.15
C ASN A 40 6.67 15.42 7.08
N LEU A 41 5.49 14.90 6.74
CA LEU A 41 4.30 15.14 7.53
C LEU A 41 4.28 14.37 8.84
N LYS A 42 4.99 13.26 8.91
CA LYS A 42 5.05 12.41 10.09
C LYS A 42 6.49 12.08 10.39
N ASP A 43 6.81 12.08 11.67
CA ASP A 43 8.14 11.69 12.10
C ASP A 43 8.44 10.27 11.65
N GLU A 44 9.58 10.10 11.01
CA GLU A 44 10.08 8.79 10.61
C GLU A 44 9.20 8.05 9.60
N ASP A 45 8.30 8.75 8.92
CA ASP A 45 7.55 8.13 7.84
C ASP A 45 8.31 8.29 6.53
N TYR A 46 8.09 7.38 5.59
CA TYR A 46 8.73 7.44 4.28
C TYR A 46 7.89 6.70 3.26
N VAL A 47 8.13 7.01 1.99
CA VAL A 47 7.36 6.44 0.90
C VAL A 47 7.79 5.00 0.63
N ILE A 48 6.81 4.10 0.59
CA ILE A 48 7.01 2.71 0.24
C ILE A 48 6.71 2.47 -1.24
N MET A 49 5.66 3.11 -1.75
CA MET A 49 5.22 2.89 -3.13
C MET A 49 4.71 4.18 -3.72
N THR A 50 5.09 4.44 -4.96
CA THR A 50 4.45 5.45 -5.80
C THR A 50 4.14 4.76 -7.12
N SER A 51 2.87 4.75 -7.51
CA SER A 51 2.48 4.05 -8.73
C SER A 51 1.24 4.65 -9.35
N ILE A 52 1.09 4.41 -10.65
CA ILE A 52 -0.13 4.74 -11.36
C ILE A 52 -1.08 3.56 -11.17
N VAL A 53 -2.30 3.86 -10.77
CA VAL A 53 -3.32 2.84 -10.50
C VAL A 53 -4.47 3.06 -11.47
N ASP A 54 -4.74 2.04 -12.28
CA ASP A 54 -5.84 2.06 -13.22
C ASP A 54 -7.14 1.69 -12.52
N LYS A 55 -8.23 1.98 -13.23
CA LYS A 55 -9.58 1.90 -12.69
C LYS A 55 -9.93 0.58 -12.01
N ASN A 56 -9.46 -0.53 -12.53
CA ASN A 56 -9.88 -1.84 -12.01
C ASN A 56 -8.82 -2.54 -11.17
N ASN A 57 -7.73 -1.83 -10.86
CA ASN A 57 -6.66 -2.45 -10.10
C ASN A 57 -6.86 -2.30 -8.60
N SER A 58 -6.39 -3.28 -7.86
CA SER A 58 -6.31 -3.18 -6.40
C SER A 58 -4.85 -3.03 -6.00
N ILE A 59 -4.61 -2.73 -4.75
CA ILE A 59 -3.26 -2.66 -4.19
C ILE A 59 -3.17 -3.68 -3.08
N ILE A 60 -2.10 -4.47 -3.10
CA ILE A 60 -1.79 -5.41 -2.04
C ILE A 60 -0.57 -4.91 -1.28
N MET A 61 -0.57 -5.04 0.03
CA MET A 61 0.51 -4.56 0.87
C MET A 61 0.77 -5.53 2.01
N ALA A 62 1.98 -5.48 2.53
CA ALA A 62 2.39 -6.34 3.64
C ALA A 62 2.98 -5.49 4.75
N THR A 63 2.76 -5.91 6.00
CA THR A 63 3.36 -5.27 7.16
C THR A 63 4.49 -6.12 7.70
N GLN A 64 5.38 -5.50 8.49
CA GLN A 64 6.49 -6.21 9.11
C GLN A 64 6.01 -7.31 10.07
N ARG A 65 4.78 -7.19 10.56
CA ARG A 65 4.22 -8.19 11.47
C ARG A 65 3.64 -9.41 10.76
N GLY A 66 3.76 -9.49 9.44
CA GLY A 66 3.29 -10.64 8.68
C GLY A 66 1.83 -10.58 8.27
N ALA A 67 1.23 -9.41 8.27
CA ALA A 67 -0.12 -9.22 7.78
C ALA A 67 -0.10 -8.77 6.33
N VAL A 68 -1.10 -9.23 5.57
CA VAL A 68 -1.29 -8.82 4.19
C VAL A 68 -2.66 -8.17 4.08
N LYS A 69 -2.71 -7.04 3.39
CA LYS A 69 -3.93 -6.26 3.21
C LYS A 69 -4.11 -5.93 1.74
N ARG A 70 -5.34 -5.95 1.28
CA ARG A 70 -5.66 -5.62 -0.10
C ARG A 70 -6.78 -4.60 -0.12
N ILE A 71 -6.59 -3.51 -0.86
CA ILE A 71 -7.58 -2.43 -0.92
C ILE A 71 -8.04 -2.20 -2.35
N SER A 72 -9.28 -1.72 -2.47
CA SER A 72 -9.87 -1.44 -3.77
C SER A 72 -9.63 -0.01 -4.19
N LYS A 73 -9.96 0.27 -5.44
CA LYS A 73 -9.93 1.62 -5.97
C LYS A 73 -10.84 2.59 -5.23
N ASP A 74 -11.90 2.08 -4.63
CA ASP A 74 -12.85 2.95 -3.93
C ASP A 74 -12.19 3.63 -2.74
N ILE A 75 -11.35 2.90 -2.02
CA ILE A 75 -10.56 3.48 -0.93
C ILE A 75 -9.60 4.53 -1.47
N LEU A 76 -9.01 4.28 -2.65
CA LEU A 76 -8.09 5.22 -3.26
C LEU A 76 -8.80 6.49 -3.71
N GLN A 77 -10.04 6.39 -4.16
CA GLN A 77 -10.82 7.57 -4.50
C GLN A 77 -11.16 8.40 -3.26
N ASP A 78 -11.41 7.73 -2.14
CA ASP A 78 -11.60 8.42 -0.87
C ASP A 78 -10.33 9.17 -0.47
N ALA A 79 -9.17 8.59 -0.70
CA ALA A 79 -7.91 9.26 -0.44
C ALA A 79 -7.75 10.52 -1.30
N LYS A 80 -8.17 10.45 -2.56
CA LYS A 80 -8.13 11.61 -3.45
C LYS A 80 -9.02 12.74 -2.94
N ARG A 81 -10.24 12.42 -2.53
CA ARG A 81 -11.16 13.44 -2.01
C ARG A 81 -10.66 14.06 -0.72
N ALA A 82 -9.96 13.30 0.08
CA ALA A 82 -9.49 13.78 1.37
C ALA A 82 -8.36 14.80 1.26
N GLN A 83 -7.70 14.91 0.11
CA GLN A 83 -6.62 15.85 -0.17
C GLN A 83 -5.38 15.70 0.69
N ARG A 84 -5.55 15.41 1.97
CA ARG A 84 -4.43 15.19 2.90
C ARG A 84 -4.06 13.71 3.01
N GLY A 85 -4.78 12.88 2.26
CA GLY A 85 -4.60 11.47 2.35
C GLY A 85 -5.44 10.83 3.43
N ILE A 86 -5.36 9.52 3.50
CA ILE A 86 -6.08 8.73 4.49
C ILE A 86 -5.10 7.77 5.15
N THR A 87 -5.48 7.26 6.31
CA THR A 87 -4.70 6.25 7.01
C THR A 87 -5.29 4.88 6.72
N LEU A 88 -4.42 3.96 6.30
CA LEU A 88 -4.84 2.61 5.93
C LEU A 88 -4.68 1.59 7.04
N LEU A 89 -3.93 1.91 8.08
CA LEU A 89 -3.66 0.98 9.17
C LEU A 89 -4.33 1.47 10.45
N LYS A 90 -4.92 0.53 11.19
CA LYS A 90 -5.41 0.82 12.52
C LYS A 90 -4.20 0.87 13.45
N GLU A 91 -3.93 2.02 14.03
CA GLU A 91 -2.75 2.19 14.88
C GLU A 91 -2.95 1.50 16.23
N LEU A 92 -1.98 0.69 16.59
CA LEU A 92 -1.97 -0.03 17.85
C LEU A 92 -0.96 0.63 18.79
N LYS A 93 -1.27 0.63 20.08
CA LYS A 93 -0.38 1.23 21.06
C LYS A 93 0.94 0.48 21.19
N LYS A 94 0.89 -0.84 21.07
CA LYS A 94 2.09 -1.68 21.17
C LYS A 94 2.29 -2.41 19.86
N ASN A 95 3.52 -2.41 19.39
CA ASN A 95 3.91 -3.11 18.18
C ASN A 95 2.98 -2.81 17.01
N PRO A 96 2.89 -1.53 16.60
CA PRO A 96 1.99 -1.18 15.49
C PRO A 96 2.46 -1.78 14.18
N HIS A 97 1.50 -2.00 13.29
CA HIS A 97 1.84 -2.45 11.94
C HIS A 97 2.49 -1.33 11.16
N ARG A 98 3.45 -1.68 10.32
CA ARG A 98 4.10 -0.74 9.40
C ARG A 98 4.23 -1.42 8.05
N ILE A 99 3.92 -0.69 6.97
CA ILE A 99 3.97 -1.26 5.63
C ILE A 99 5.41 -1.37 5.19
N VAL A 100 5.82 -2.56 4.76
CA VAL A 100 7.17 -2.81 4.25
C VAL A 100 7.19 -3.00 2.75
N ALA A 101 6.05 -3.30 2.13
CA ALA A 101 5.95 -3.46 0.68
C ALA A 101 4.52 -3.24 0.23
N ALA A 102 4.35 -2.71 -0.97
CA ALA A 102 3.04 -2.52 -1.58
C ALA A 102 3.18 -2.63 -3.10
N HIS A 103 2.18 -3.22 -3.74
CA HIS A 103 2.18 -3.41 -5.19
C HIS A 103 0.78 -3.23 -5.76
N VAL A 104 0.72 -2.67 -6.96
CA VAL A 104 -0.52 -2.64 -7.72
C VAL A 104 -0.72 -4.02 -8.36
N VAL A 105 -1.90 -4.60 -8.15
CA VAL A 105 -2.23 -5.91 -8.71
C VAL A 105 -2.79 -5.72 -10.11
N LYS A 106 -2.12 -6.30 -11.11
CA LYS A 106 -2.47 -6.15 -12.52
C LYS A 106 -2.70 -7.49 -13.21
N GLY A 107 -3.12 -8.50 -12.45
CA GLY A 107 -3.33 -9.83 -13.01
C GLY A 107 -2.42 -10.89 -12.44
N GLU A 108 -1.57 -10.52 -11.50
CA GLU A 108 -0.72 -11.51 -10.82
C GLU A 108 -1.57 -12.43 -9.96
N THR A 109 -1.11 -13.66 -9.81
CA THR A 109 -1.82 -14.69 -9.07
C THR A 109 -1.31 -14.86 -7.66
N TYR A 110 -0.01 -14.74 -7.45
CA TYR A 110 0.63 -15.08 -6.19
C TYR A 110 1.37 -13.91 -5.58
N TYR A 111 1.42 -13.89 -4.25
CA TYR A 111 2.35 -13.04 -3.51
C TYR A 111 3.33 -13.94 -2.76
N THR A 112 4.55 -13.45 -2.55
CA THR A 112 5.52 -14.12 -1.69
C THR A 112 6.09 -13.10 -0.73
N LEU A 113 6.00 -13.42 0.57
CA LEU A 113 6.59 -12.61 1.62
C LEU A 113 7.92 -13.20 2.02
N TYR A 114 8.90 -12.36 2.25
CA TYR A 114 10.22 -12.78 2.68
C TYR A 114 10.53 -12.22 4.06
N SER A 115 10.94 -13.10 4.96
CA SER A 115 11.56 -12.72 6.21
C SER A 115 13.01 -13.20 6.19
N ASP A 116 13.75 -13.07 7.29
CA ASP A 116 15.17 -13.40 7.26
C ASP A 116 15.44 -14.86 6.87
N LYS A 117 14.59 -15.76 7.31
CA LYS A 117 14.83 -17.20 7.13
C LYS A 117 13.66 -17.94 6.50
N HIS A 118 12.68 -17.22 5.97
CA HIS A 118 11.46 -17.87 5.51
C HIS A 118 10.85 -17.13 4.34
N ALA A 119 10.23 -17.87 3.43
CA ALA A 119 9.42 -17.31 2.36
C ALA A 119 8.04 -17.95 2.41
N GLU A 120 7.01 -17.13 2.37
CA GLU A 120 5.63 -17.60 2.42
C GLU A 120 4.91 -17.14 1.17
N THR A 121 4.39 -18.09 0.39
CA THR A 121 3.65 -17.78 -0.84
C THR A 121 2.18 -18.08 -0.65
N GLY A 122 1.34 -17.18 -1.11
CA GLY A 122 -0.11 -17.38 -1.11
C GLY A 122 -0.74 -16.82 -2.35
N GLU A 123 -2.02 -17.12 -2.54
CA GLU A 123 -2.76 -16.59 -3.67
C GLU A 123 -3.37 -15.25 -3.31
N ILE A 124 -3.22 -14.28 -4.21
CA ILE A 124 -3.76 -12.94 -4.02
C ILE A 124 -5.27 -12.99 -3.87
N SER A 125 -5.94 -13.88 -4.60
CA SER A 125 -7.39 -14.02 -4.53
C SER A 125 -7.90 -14.44 -3.15
N ASN A 126 -7.05 -15.05 -2.33
CA ASN A 126 -7.41 -15.42 -0.97
C ASN A 126 -7.35 -14.24 0.00
N ILE A 127 -6.78 -13.13 -0.41
CA ILE A 127 -6.76 -11.91 0.39
C ILE A 127 -7.93 -11.05 -0.05
N HIS A 128 -8.98 -11.03 0.75
CA HIS A 128 -10.18 -10.28 0.41
C HIS A 128 -9.92 -8.80 0.46
N LEU A 129 -10.67 -8.04 -0.33
CA LEU A 129 -10.60 -6.58 -0.26
C LEU A 129 -11.06 -6.16 1.14
N SER A 130 -10.27 -5.33 1.79
CA SER A 130 -10.51 -4.96 3.16
C SER A 130 -11.04 -3.53 3.27
N GLU A 131 -11.57 -3.21 4.43
CA GLU A 131 -11.97 -1.86 4.76
C GLU A 131 -10.73 -1.01 5.05
N GLN A 132 -10.93 0.30 5.08
CA GLN A 132 -9.83 1.26 5.22
C GLN A 132 -9.02 1.03 6.50
N TYR A 133 -9.70 0.99 7.64
CA TYR A 133 -9.01 0.95 8.93
C TYR A 133 -8.88 -0.46 9.47
N THR A 134 -8.20 -1.33 8.75
CA THR A 134 -7.88 -2.67 9.23
C THR A 134 -6.42 -2.95 9.00
N ASN A 135 -5.86 -3.88 9.74
CA ASN A 135 -4.45 -4.24 9.59
C ASN A 135 -4.24 -5.49 8.73
N GLY A 136 -5.31 -5.95 8.06
CA GLY A 136 -5.21 -7.09 7.17
C GLY A 136 -5.25 -8.42 7.91
N SER A 137 -4.78 -9.46 7.24
CA SER A 137 -4.79 -10.82 7.77
C SER A 137 -3.38 -11.34 7.95
N PHE A 138 -3.11 -11.94 9.09
CA PHE A 138 -1.80 -12.55 9.35
C PHE A 138 -1.62 -13.78 8.48
N VAL A 139 -0.50 -13.85 7.76
CA VAL A 139 -0.15 -15.00 6.93
C VAL A 139 1.22 -15.59 7.29
N VAL A 140 2.00 -14.91 8.12
CA VAL A 140 3.31 -15.39 8.59
C VAL A 140 3.37 -15.24 10.11
N ASP A 141 3.87 -16.27 10.78
CA ASP A 141 4.14 -16.20 12.21
C ASP A 141 5.51 -15.57 12.43
N THR A 142 5.54 -14.29 12.72
CA THR A 142 6.79 -13.55 12.89
C THR A 142 7.51 -13.92 14.19
N ASN A 143 6.84 -14.54 15.15
CA ASN A 143 7.53 -15.06 16.34
C ASN A 143 8.45 -16.20 15.95
N GLU A 144 8.07 -16.98 14.94
CA GLU A 144 8.88 -18.09 14.48
C GLU A 144 9.89 -17.66 13.43
N PHE A 145 9.47 -16.83 12.47
CA PHE A 145 10.27 -16.57 11.27
C PHE A 145 10.91 -15.19 11.21
N GLY A 146 10.64 -14.34 12.20
CA GLY A 146 11.12 -12.96 12.19
C GLY A 146 10.22 -12.06 11.36
N ASN A 147 10.48 -10.76 11.43
CA ASN A 147 9.68 -9.77 10.74
C ASN A 147 9.76 -9.93 9.23
N VAL A 148 8.65 -9.62 8.56
CA VAL A 148 8.62 -9.58 7.10
C VAL A 148 9.41 -8.37 6.63
N LYS A 149 10.24 -8.57 5.61
CA LYS A 149 11.13 -7.53 5.08
C LYS A 149 10.71 -7.07 3.70
N SER A 150 10.11 -7.95 2.91
CA SER A 150 9.74 -7.61 1.53
C SER A 150 8.63 -8.51 1.02
N MET A 151 8.06 -8.11 -0.10
CA MET A 151 7.03 -8.89 -0.80
C MET A 151 7.22 -8.70 -2.29
N ILE A 152 7.04 -9.78 -3.03
CA ILE A 152 6.92 -9.72 -4.49
C ILE A 152 5.58 -10.32 -4.89
N ILE A 153 5.13 -9.96 -6.10
CA ILE A 153 3.93 -10.58 -6.69
C ILE A 153 4.26 -11.09 -8.08
N ASN A 154 3.62 -12.19 -8.48
CA ASN A 154 3.80 -12.73 -9.82
C ASN A 154 2.62 -13.62 -10.26
#